data_0034d47f71aec5f3514de1bd9096e163
#
_entry.id   0034d47f71aec5f3514de1bd9096e163
#
_cell.length_a   1.000
_cell.length_b   1.000
_cell.length_c   1.000
_cell.angle_alpha   90.00
_cell.angle_beta   90.00
_cell.angle_gamma   90.00
#
_symmetry.space_group_name_H-M   'P 1'
#
loop_
_entity.id
_entity.type
_entity.pdbx_description
1 polymer ?
#
loop_
_entity_poly.entity_id
_entity_poly.type
_entity_poly.pdbx_seq_one_letter_code
_entity_poly.pdbx_strand_id
1 'polypeptide(L)'
;MIDAARRKWDRAARTYDFVTRADERRYGRAKQQLFETMHGRCLMLAVGTGHDLAHCPPGLTIHALDISRAMLERAREPAAHYPGRVMLVQMDARRLAFRDATFDSIATVCTFCSVPDPVVGLRELHRVLKPDGRLLLFEHVRSRVGPIAMMQDLLTPLSRRLGPDLNRDTFGNVARAGFRVVREENVYLDIVKAGEAVRGVG
;
A
#
# COMPACT_ATOMS: atom_id res chain seq x y z
N MET A 1 4.05 -11.41 16.79
CA MET A 1 3.47 -11.23 15.44
C MET A 1 4.25 -10.22 14.58
N ILE A 2 4.63 -9.06 15.08
CA ILE A 2 5.41 -8.03 14.35
C ILE A 2 6.71 -8.60 13.79
N ASP A 3 7.50 -9.30 14.61
CA ASP A 3 8.78 -9.86 14.19
C ASP A 3 8.67 -10.95 13.13
N ALA A 4 7.56 -11.67 13.07
CA ALA A 4 7.34 -12.66 12.02
C ALA A 4 7.07 -11.99 10.65
N ALA A 5 6.25 -10.94 10.61
CA ALA A 5 6.00 -10.17 9.41
C ALA A 5 7.29 -9.48 8.92
N ARG A 6 8.04 -8.83 9.82
CA ARG A 6 9.32 -8.20 9.49
C ARG A 6 10.31 -9.21 8.89
N ARG A 7 10.55 -10.34 9.57
CA ARG A 7 11.47 -11.38 9.06
C ARG A 7 11.04 -11.99 7.74
N LYS A 8 9.74 -12.09 7.48
CA LYS A 8 9.19 -12.54 6.20
C LYS A 8 9.59 -11.57 5.08
N TRP A 9 9.35 -10.28 5.25
CA TRP A 9 9.65 -9.27 4.26
C TRP A 9 11.16 -8.99 4.13
N ASP A 10 11.96 -9.09 5.20
CA ASP A 10 13.42 -9.03 5.12
C ASP A 10 13.99 -10.16 4.23
N ARG A 11 13.40 -11.36 4.28
CA ARG A 11 13.79 -12.46 3.39
C ARG A 11 13.32 -12.25 1.95
N ALA A 12 12.08 -11.80 1.78
CA ALA A 12 11.49 -11.56 0.47
C ALA A 12 12.23 -10.46 -0.32
N ALA A 13 12.82 -9.48 0.37
CA ALA A 13 13.51 -8.35 -0.25
C ALA A 13 14.54 -8.77 -1.32
N ARG A 14 15.20 -9.93 -1.15
CA ARG A 14 16.23 -10.41 -2.07
C ARG A 14 15.72 -10.75 -3.46
N THR A 15 14.50 -11.25 -3.56
CA THR A 15 13.90 -11.74 -4.81
C THR A 15 12.69 -10.90 -5.24
N TYR A 16 12.29 -9.93 -4.44
CA TYR A 16 11.06 -9.17 -4.61
C TYR A 16 10.97 -8.52 -6.00
N ASP A 17 12.01 -7.80 -6.42
CA ASP A 17 12.02 -7.10 -7.71
C ASP A 17 11.94 -8.05 -8.90
N PHE A 18 12.53 -9.24 -8.78
CA PHE A 18 12.42 -10.26 -9.81
C PHE A 18 10.99 -10.79 -9.95
N VAL A 19 10.33 -11.05 -8.81
CA VAL A 19 8.96 -11.57 -8.77
C VAL A 19 7.96 -10.52 -9.25
N THR A 20 8.15 -9.25 -8.86
CA THR A 20 7.21 -8.15 -9.17
C THR A 20 7.48 -7.43 -10.50
N ARG A 21 8.56 -7.80 -11.20
CA ARG A 21 8.94 -7.15 -12.47
C ARG A 21 7.84 -7.18 -13.54
N ALA A 22 7.04 -8.23 -13.58
CA ALA A 22 5.92 -8.35 -14.52
C ALA A 22 4.77 -7.42 -14.15
N ASP A 23 4.58 -7.17 -12.84
CA ASP A 23 3.53 -6.29 -12.34
C ASP A 23 3.80 -4.83 -12.72
N GLU A 24 5.07 -4.41 -12.74
CA GLU A 24 5.44 -3.08 -13.17
C GLU A 24 5.05 -2.80 -14.62
N ARG A 25 5.34 -3.75 -15.52
CA ARG A 25 4.95 -3.64 -16.94
C ARG A 25 3.44 -3.62 -17.13
N ARG A 26 2.71 -4.35 -16.28
CA ARG A 26 1.26 -4.52 -16.39
C ARG A 26 0.50 -3.35 -15.75
N TYR A 27 0.97 -2.85 -14.63
CA TYR A 27 0.22 -1.93 -13.76
C TYR A 27 0.82 -0.53 -13.64
N GLY A 28 2.04 -0.29 -14.14
CA GLY A 28 2.74 0.99 -13.97
C GLY A 28 1.90 2.18 -14.40
N ARG A 29 1.22 2.09 -15.57
CA ARG A 29 0.33 3.15 -16.05
C ARG A 29 -0.85 3.42 -15.10
N ALA A 30 -1.48 2.38 -14.56
CA ALA A 30 -2.60 2.53 -13.63
C ALA A 30 -2.14 3.13 -12.28
N LYS A 31 -0.95 2.74 -11.80
CA LYS A 31 -0.34 3.33 -10.60
C LYS A 31 -0.01 4.80 -10.84
N GLN A 32 0.58 5.15 -11.98
CA GLN A 32 0.89 6.54 -12.33
C GLN A 32 -0.37 7.40 -12.34
N GLN A 33 -1.43 6.96 -13.02
CA GLN A 33 -2.72 7.68 -13.05
C GLN A 33 -3.32 7.87 -11.65
N LEU A 34 -3.22 6.85 -10.79
CA LEU A 34 -3.67 6.96 -9.41
C LEU A 34 -2.87 8.01 -8.62
N PHE A 35 -1.55 8.02 -8.80
CA PHE A 35 -0.65 8.87 -8.03
C PHE A 35 -0.56 10.31 -8.55
N GLU A 36 -1.01 10.59 -9.78
CA GLU A 36 -1.09 11.97 -10.31
C GLU A 36 -1.89 12.92 -9.41
N THR A 37 -2.79 12.38 -8.59
CA THR A 37 -3.59 13.16 -7.64
C THR A 37 -2.86 13.44 -6.31
N MET A 38 -1.68 12.88 -6.08
CA MET A 38 -0.88 13.14 -4.87
C MET A 38 -0.43 14.59 -4.81
N HIS A 39 -0.56 15.18 -3.63
CA HIS A 39 -0.13 16.57 -3.38
C HIS A 39 0.28 16.77 -1.93
N GLY A 40 0.97 17.87 -1.67
CA GLY A 40 1.34 18.29 -0.34
C GLY A 40 2.35 17.36 0.35
N ARG A 41 2.14 17.12 1.63
CA ARG A 41 2.93 16.19 2.44
C ARG A 41 2.39 14.78 2.29
N CYS A 42 3.19 13.88 1.75
CA CYS A 42 2.76 12.55 1.37
C CYS A 42 3.32 11.47 2.30
N LEU A 43 2.52 10.43 2.52
CA LEU A 43 2.92 9.17 3.13
C LEU A 43 2.80 8.05 2.09
N MET A 44 3.87 7.30 1.84
CA MET A 44 3.83 6.04 1.11
C MET A 44 4.03 4.90 2.10
N LEU A 45 2.99 4.10 2.31
CA LEU A 45 3.01 2.99 3.26
C LEU A 45 3.46 1.70 2.57
N ALA A 46 4.37 0.96 3.23
CA ALA A 46 4.99 -0.26 2.71
C ALA A 46 5.66 -0.01 1.34
N VAL A 47 6.59 0.95 1.31
CA VAL A 47 7.29 1.37 0.09
C VAL A 47 8.06 0.23 -0.59
N GLY A 48 8.32 -0.87 0.11
CA GLY A 48 9.06 -2.01 -0.39
C GLY A 48 10.46 -1.62 -0.86
N THR A 49 10.81 -2.02 -2.06
CA THR A 49 12.08 -1.68 -2.71
C THR A 49 12.10 -0.30 -3.39
N GLY A 50 11.00 0.46 -3.29
CA GLY A 50 10.93 1.84 -3.76
C GLY A 50 10.54 2.03 -5.24
N HIS A 51 10.22 0.96 -5.98
CA HIS A 51 9.86 1.07 -7.40
C HIS A 51 8.70 2.04 -7.67
N ASP A 52 7.70 2.05 -6.81
CA ASP A 52 6.51 2.88 -6.97
C ASP A 52 6.79 4.39 -6.80
N LEU A 53 7.95 4.78 -6.27
CA LEU A 53 8.36 6.20 -6.19
C LEU A 53 8.47 6.83 -7.59
N ALA A 54 8.80 6.05 -8.62
CA ALA A 54 8.88 6.52 -10.00
C ALA A 54 7.52 6.98 -10.57
N HIS A 55 6.40 6.57 -9.97
CA HIS A 55 5.06 6.95 -10.39
C HIS A 55 4.53 8.19 -9.66
N CYS A 56 5.22 8.63 -8.60
CA CYS A 56 4.83 9.80 -7.84
C CYS A 56 5.13 11.09 -8.60
N PRO A 57 4.25 12.12 -8.55
CA PRO A 57 4.54 13.44 -9.10
C PRO A 57 5.86 14.00 -8.55
N PRO A 58 6.63 14.74 -9.37
CA PRO A 58 7.88 15.34 -8.92
C PRO A 58 7.65 16.44 -7.87
N GLY A 59 8.67 16.73 -7.07
CA GLY A 59 8.67 17.84 -6.12
C GLY A 59 7.96 17.59 -4.79
N LEU A 60 7.36 16.41 -4.56
CA LEU A 60 6.70 16.11 -3.30
C LEU A 60 7.69 15.82 -2.17
N THR A 61 7.23 16.02 -0.94
CA THR A 61 7.88 15.50 0.27
C THR A 61 7.19 14.22 0.71
N ILE A 62 7.84 13.09 0.53
CA ILE A 62 7.30 11.74 0.77
C ILE A 62 7.96 11.12 2.00
N HIS A 63 7.15 10.77 3.01
CA HIS A 63 7.55 9.88 4.08
C HIS A 63 7.26 8.44 3.62
N ALA A 64 8.31 7.68 3.30
CA ALA A 64 8.18 6.35 2.75
C ALA A 64 8.50 5.31 3.84
N LEU A 65 7.50 4.54 4.23
CA LEU A 65 7.59 3.60 5.34
C LEU A 65 7.65 2.16 4.86
N ASP A 66 8.42 1.35 5.58
CA ASP A 66 8.32 -0.10 5.50
C ASP A 66 8.62 -0.72 6.86
N ILE A 67 8.08 -1.91 7.14
CA ILE A 67 8.40 -2.68 8.34
C ILE A 67 9.76 -3.38 8.21
N SER A 68 10.17 -3.68 6.98
CA SER A 68 11.41 -4.38 6.63
C SER A 68 12.56 -3.41 6.41
N ARG A 69 13.62 -3.58 7.19
CA ARG A 69 14.85 -2.84 6.98
C ARG A 69 15.51 -3.18 5.64
N ALA A 70 15.47 -4.46 5.26
CA ALA A 70 16.06 -4.91 4.00
C ALA A 70 15.36 -4.33 2.77
N MET A 71 14.04 -4.12 2.83
CA MET A 71 13.29 -3.38 1.80
C MET A 71 13.76 -1.92 1.73
N LEU A 72 13.83 -1.22 2.86
CA LEU A 72 14.25 0.17 2.91
C LEU A 72 15.70 0.38 2.42
N GLU A 73 16.59 -0.56 2.67
CA GLU A 73 17.96 -0.50 2.13
C GLU A 73 17.97 -0.53 0.62
N ARG A 74 17.10 -1.31 -0.01
CA ARG A 74 16.94 -1.34 -1.47
C ARG A 74 16.22 -0.09 -1.99
N ALA A 75 15.29 0.47 -1.24
CA ALA A 75 14.58 1.69 -1.60
C ALA A 75 15.49 2.96 -1.63
N ARG A 76 16.71 2.90 -1.08
CA ARG A 76 17.62 4.06 -1.04
C ARG A 76 17.97 4.58 -2.43
N GLU A 77 18.22 3.70 -3.38
CA GLU A 77 18.57 4.09 -4.74
C GLU A 77 17.39 4.76 -5.45
N PRO A 78 16.18 4.15 -5.54
CA PRO A 78 15.01 4.84 -6.09
C PRO A 78 14.68 6.15 -5.36
N ALA A 79 14.82 6.19 -4.03
CA ALA A 79 14.58 7.40 -3.24
C ALA A 79 15.57 8.53 -3.58
N ALA A 80 16.84 8.21 -3.85
CA ALA A 80 17.85 9.18 -4.25
C ALA A 80 17.62 9.73 -5.68
N HIS A 81 16.99 8.96 -6.55
CA HIS A 81 16.67 9.38 -7.92
C HIS A 81 15.30 10.09 -8.04
N TYR A 82 14.50 10.07 -6.98
CA TYR A 82 13.21 10.75 -7.00
C TYR A 82 13.40 12.28 -7.08
N PRO A 83 12.74 12.98 -8.01
CA PRO A 83 12.88 14.44 -8.19
C PRO A 83 12.06 15.21 -7.14
N GLY A 84 12.39 15.05 -5.89
CA GLY A 84 11.75 15.64 -4.71
C GLY A 84 12.48 15.20 -3.44
N ARG A 85 11.76 15.10 -2.32
CA ARG A 85 12.34 14.68 -1.05
C ARG A 85 11.69 13.38 -0.56
N VAL A 86 12.48 12.34 -0.34
CA VAL A 86 12.03 11.07 0.25
C VAL A 86 12.72 10.85 1.59
N MET A 87 11.93 10.52 2.61
CA MET A 87 12.40 10.13 3.93
C MET A 87 12.02 8.67 4.19
N LEU A 88 13.02 7.79 4.17
CA LEU A 88 12.83 6.36 4.43
C LEU A 88 12.79 6.12 5.95
N VAL A 89 11.73 5.51 6.45
CA VAL A 89 11.52 5.27 7.89
C VAL A 89 11.05 3.85 8.13
N GLN A 90 11.72 3.11 9.03
CA GLN A 90 11.25 1.80 9.47
C GLN A 90 10.14 1.95 10.50
N MET A 91 8.93 1.49 10.17
CA MET A 91 7.76 1.65 11.05
C MET A 91 6.69 0.58 10.77
N ASP A 92 5.92 0.22 11.79
CA ASP A 92 4.74 -0.63 11.65
C ASP A 92 3.52 0.21 11.26
N ALA A 93 2.82 -0.19 10.21
CA ALA A 93 1.59 0.45 9.73
C ALA A 93 0.50 0.59 10.81
N ARG A 94 0.52 -0.29 11.82
CA ARG A 94 -0.48 -0.34 12.89
C ARG A 94 -0.18 0.61 14.05
N ARG A 95 0.98 1.30 14.03
CA ARG A 95 1.39 2.27 15.04
C ARG A 95 2.31 3.31 14.42
N LEU A 96 1.72 4.37 13.90
CA LEU A 96 2.44 5.44 13.21
C LEU A 96 2.87 6.53 14.20
N ALA A 97 4.18 6.82 14.24
CA ALA A 97 4.75 7.86 15.10
C ALA A 97 4.61 9.27 14.46
N PHE A 98 3.46 9.55 13.87
CA PHE A 98 3.10 10.86 13.35
C PHE A 98 1.93 11.43 14.12
N ARG A 99 1.84 12.76 14.16
CA ARG A 99 0.69 13.48 14.74
C ARG A 99 -0.56 13.25 13.87
N ASP A 100 -1.71 13.44 14.47
CA ASP A 100 -2.98 13.47 13.75
C ASP A 100 -2.96 14.52 12.64
N ALA A 101 -3.71 14.28 11.56
CA ALA A 101 -3.88 15.23 10.45
C ALA A 101 -2.55 15.78 9.90
N THR A 102 -1.57 14.89 9.67
CA THR A 102 -0.22 15.27 9.20
C THR A 102 -0.10 15.28 7.69
N PHE A 103 -0.77 14.36 7.00
CA PHE A 103 -0.57 14.11 5.57
C PHE A 103 -1.75 14.60 4.72
N ASP A 104 -1.42 15.21 3.58
CA ASP A 104 -2.37 15.60 2.55
C ASP A 104 -2.76 14.41 1.67
N SER A 105 -1.79 13.55 1.37
CA SER A 105 -1.99 12.34 0.57
C SER A 105 -1.32 11.13 1.21
N ILE A 106 -2.00 9.99 1.20
CA ILE A 106 -1.44 8.70 1.60
C ILE A 106 -1.60 7.72 0.45
N ALA A 107 -0.54 7.01 0.07
CA ALA A 107 -0.57 5.98 -0.96
C ALA A 107 -0.20 4.62 -0.38
N THR A 108 -0.88 3.57 -0.84
CA THR A 108 -0.59 2.17 -0.53
C THR A 108 -0.61 1.33 -1.79
N VAL A 109 0.37 0.42 -1.93
CA VAL A 109 0.45 -0.52 -3.06
C VAL A 109 0.62 -1.93 -2.51
N CYS A 110 -0.35 -2.80 -2.73
CA CYS A 110 -0.34 -4.21 -2.31
C CYS A 110 0.05 -4.40 -0.83
N THR A 111 -0.38 -3.47 0.01
CA THR A 111 0.00 -3.38 1.43
C THR A 111 -0.95 -4.15 2.32
N PHE A 112 -2.26 -3.85 2.21
CA PHE A 112 -3.27 -4.36 3.16
C PHE A 112 -3.67 -5.81 2.93
N CYS A 113 -3.25 -6.42 1.83
CA CYS A 113 -3.26 -7.86 1.66
C CYS A 113 -2.27 -8.58 2.60
N SER A 114 -1.29 -7.87 3.17
CA SER A 114 -0.19 -8.44 3.95
C SER A 114 -0.12 -7.97 5.40
N VAL A 115 -0.74 -6.83 5.72
CA VAL A 115 -0.74 -6.28 7.08
C VAL A 115 -1.60 -7.16 8.00
N PRO A 116 -1.04 -7.67 9.12
CA PRO A 116 -1.86 -8.25 10.17
C PRO A 116 -2.79 -7.18 10.75
N ASP A 117 -4.04 -7.52 11.02
CA ASP A 117 -5.04 -6.56 11.53
C ASP A 117 -5.17 -5.30 10.65
N PRO A 118 -5.61 -5.45 9.38
CA PRO A 118 -5.60 -4.36 8.40
C PRO A 118 -6.45 -3.16 8.85
N VAL A 119 -7.54 -3.39 9.59
CA VAL A 119 -8.40 -2.32 10.10
C VAL A 119 -7.66 -1.43 11.09
N VAL A 120 -6.78 -2.01 11.94
CA VAL A 120 -5.95 -1.22 12.87
C VAL A 120 -4.98 -0.32 12.09
N GLY A 121 -4.30 -0.86 11.07
CA GLY A 121 -3.42 -0.07 10.21
C GLY A 121 -4.17 1.03 9.46
N LEU A 122 -5.34 0.73 8.92
CA LEU A 122 -6.18 1.70 8.22
C LEU A 122 -6.70 2.81 9.17
N ARG A 123 -7.01 2.49 10.43
CA ARG A 123 -7.36 3.52 11.43
C ARG A 123 -6.19 4.45 11.74
N GLU A 124 -4.97 3.93 11.77
CA GLU A 124 -3.79 4.79 11.89
C GLU A 124 -3.62 5.71 10.68
N LEU A 125 -3.85 5.21 9.45
CA LEU A 125 -3.88 6.07 8.27
C LEU A 125 -4.99 7.12 8.36
N HIS A 126 -6.18 6.73 8.82
CA HIS A 126 -7.29 7.68 9.02
C HIS A 126 -6.92 8.78 10.03
N ARG A 127 -6.25 8.42 11.13
CA ARG A 127 -5.79 9.38 12.15
C ARG A 127 -4.79 10.38 11.60
N VAL A 128 -3.78 9.91 10.85
CA VAL A 128 -2.71 10.77 10.35
C VAL A 128 -3.04 11.52 9.05
N LEU A 129 -4.10 11.13 8.34
CA LEU A 129 -4.61 11.84 7.17
C LEU A 129 -5.33 13.11 7.59
N LYS A 130 -5.13 14.21 6.89
CA LYS A 130 -5.88 15.47 7.10
C LYS A 130 -7.37 15.28 6.78
N PRO A 131 -8.27 16.12 7.29
CA PRO A 131 -9.71 16.02 7.02
C PRO A 131 -10.06 16.07 5.52
N ASP A 132 -9.35 16.88 4.76
CA ASP A 132 -9.46 17.08 3.30
C ASP A 132 -8.48 16.21 2.49
N GLY A 133 -7.69 15.39 3.17
CA GLY A 133 -6.68 14.52 2.57
C GLY A 133 -7.28 13.31 1.84
N ARG A 134 -6.44 12.66 1.02
CA ARG A 134 -6.83 11.52 0.19
C ARG A 134 -5.99 10.28 0.50
N LEU A 135 -6.67 9.14 0.59
CA LEU A 135 -6.06 7.81 0.65
C LEU A 135 -6.18 7.16 -0.73
N LEU A 136 -5.03 6.87 -1.34
CA LEU A 136 -4.89 6.22 -2.64
C LEU A 136 -4.50 4.76 -2.42
N LEU A 137 -5.26 3.85 -3.01
CA LEU A 137 -5.12 2.41 -2.81
C LEU A 137 -4.93 1.72 -4.16
N PHE A 138 -3.84 0.95 -4.27
CA PHE A 138 -3.64 0.00 -5.36
C PHE A 138 -3.44 -1.38 -4.74
N GLU A 139 -4.47 -2.22 -4.72
CA GLU A 139 -4.48 -3.39 -3.84
C GLU A 139 -4.94 -4.66 -4.54
N HIS A 140 -4.34 -5.79 -4.14
CA HIS A 140 -4.93 -7.09 -4.38
C HIS A 140 -6.14 -7.28 -3.46
N VAL A 141 -7.25 -7.74 -4.04
CA VAL A 141 -8.51 -7.93 -3.33
C VAL A 141 -9.12 -9.28 -3.63
N ARG A 142 -10.03 -9.72 -2.76
CA ARG A 142 -10.89 -10.86 -3.07
C ARG A 142 -11.86 -10.47 -4.19
N SER A 143 -11.88 -11.27 -5.26
CA SER A 143 -12.80 -11.07 -6.38
C SER A 143 -14.24 -11.21 -5.95
N ARG A 144 -15.13 -10.48 -6.61
CA ARG A 144 -16.60 -10.65 -6.51
C ARG A 144 -17.10 -11.75 -7.45
N VAL A 145 -16.26 -12.23 -8.38
CA VAL A 145 -16.58 -13.32 -9.30
C VAL A 145 -16.39 -14.65 -8.59
N GLY A 146 -17.48 -15.39 -8.37
CA GLY A 146 -17.53 -16.60 -7.53
C GLY A 146 -16.41 -17.62 -7.78
N PRO A 147 -16.18 -18.11 -9.02
CA PRO A 147 -15.11 -19.06 -9.30
C PRO A 147 -13.70 -18.53 -8.96
N ILE A 148 -13.42 -17.25 -9.24
CA ILE A 148 -12.14 -16.62 -8.93
C ILE A 148 -11.98 -16.48 -7.41
N ALA A 149 -13.03 -16.03 -6.72
CA ALA A 149 -13.05 -15.92 -5.27
C ALA A 149 -12.78 -17.26 -4.58
N MET A 150 -13.42 -18.33 -5.04
CA MET A 150 -13.22 -19.69 -4.52
C MET A 150 -11.77 -20.16 -4.71
N MET A 151 -11.17 -19.90 -5.86
CA MET A 151 -9.77 -20.21 -6.11
C MET A 151 -8.84 -19.41 -5.20
N GLN A 152 -9.11 -18.11 -4.99
CA GLN A 152 -8.35 -17.29 -4.04
C GLN A 152 -8.46 -17.83 -2.61
N ASP A 153 -9.66 -18.22 -2.16
CA ASP A 153 -9.89 -18.80 -0.84
C ASP A 153 -9.08 -20.10 -0.65
N LEU A 154 -9.05 -20.96 -1.67
CA LEU A 154 -8.29 -22.21 -1.65
C LEU A 154 -6.78 -21.99 -1.60
N LEU A 155 -6.27 -21.00 -2.33
CA LEU A 155 -4.82 -20.73 -2.43
C LEU A 155 -4.29 -19.85 -1.29
N THR A 156 -5.14 -19.11 -0.59
CA THR A 156 -4.72 -18.19 0.48
C THR A 156 -3.91 -18.84 1.60
N PRO A 157 -4.21 -20.05 2.12
CA PRO A 157 -3.40 -20.68 3.16
C PRO A 157 -1.94 -20.92 2.74
N LEU A 158 -1.70 -21.20 1.46
CA LEU A 158 -0.36 -21.37 0.90
C LEU A 158 0.32 -20.02 0.67
N SER A 159 -0.38 -19.07 0.02
CA SER A 159 0.18 -17.75 -0.29
C SER A 159 0.54 -16.97 0.97
N ARG A 160 -0.22 -17.09 2.05
CA ARG A 160 0.02 -16.45 3.35
C ARG A 160 1.39 -16.78 3.94
N ARG A 161 1.93 -17.99 3.66
CA ARG A 161 3.26 -18.39 4.12
C ARG A 161 4.38 -17.67 3.37
N LEU A 162 4.14 -17.34 2.10
CA LEU A 162 5.13 -16.77 1.19
C LEU A 162 4.99 -15.23 1.05
N GLY A 163 3.77 -14.74 1.11
CA GLY A 163 3.46 -13.37 0.80
C GLY A 163 2.09 -12.91 1.32
N PRO A 164 1.25 -12.35 0.45
CA PRO A 164 -0.03 -11.75 0.80
C PRO A 164 -1.15 -12.78 0.99
N ASP A 165 -2.23 -12.35 1.65
CA ASP A 165 -3.54 -13.00 1.59
C ASP A 165 -4.21 -12.64 0.27
N LEU A 166 -4.61 -13.63 -0.53
CA LEU A 166 -5.22 -13.38 -1.85
C LEU A 166 -6.69 -12.99 -1.77
N ASN A 167 -7.35 -13.28 -0.64
CA ASN A 167 -8.78 -13.12 -0.45
C ASN A 167 -9.16 -11.99 0.51
N ARG A 168 -8.32 -10.94 0.59
CA ARG A 168 -8.56 -9.82 1.49
C ARG A 168 -9.68 -8.91 0.97
N ASP A 169 -10.67 -8.62 1.82
CA ASP A 169 -11.67 -7.58 1.58
C ASP A 169 -11.10 -6.20 1.96
N THR A 170 -10.20 -5.68 1.13
CA THR A 170 -9.48 -4.45 1.45
C THR A 170 -10.42 -3.24 1.49
N PHE A 171 -11.31 -3.08 0.51
CA PHE A 171 -12.22 -1.93 0.47
C PHE A 171 -13.27 -1.97 1.59
N GLY A 172 -13.75 -3.15 1.98
CA GLY A 172 -14.58 -3.31 3.17
C GLY A 172 -13.83 -2.97 4.46
N ASN A 173 -12.52 -3.31 4.55
CA ASN A 173 -11.68 -2.90 5.67
C ASN A 173 -11.47 -1.38 5.72
N VAL A 174 -11.32 -0.72 4.55
CA VAL A 174 -11.21 0.74 4.42
C VAL A 174 -12.47 1.42 4.99
N ALA A 175 -13.66 0.92 4.62
CA ALA A 175 -14.91 1.44 5.16
C ALA A 175 -15.04 1.20 6.69
N ARG A 176 -14.66 0.00 7.18
CA ARG A 176 -14.66 -0.32 8.64
C ARG A 176 -13.68 0.52 9.45
N ALA A 177 -12.67 1.08 8.80
CA ALA A 177 -11.70 1.99 9.43
C ALA A 177 -12.16 3.46 9.49
N GLY A 178 -13.34 3.79 8.95
CA GLY A 178 -13.91 5.14 8.98
C GLY A 178 -13.69 5.94 7.71
N PHE A 179 -13.17 5.34 6.65
CA PHE A 179 -13.06 5.99 5.35
C PHE A 179 -14.34 5.84 4.52
N ARG A 180 -14.59 6.80 3.66
CA ARG A 180 -15.58 6.72 2.58
C ARG A 180 -14.83 6.54 1.26
N VAL A 181 -15.01 5.40 0.61
CA VAL A 181 -14.49 5.13 -0.73
C VAL A 181 -15.22 6.01 -1.73
N VAL A 182 -14.51 6.84 -2.48
CA VAL A 182 -15.06 7.77 -3.48
C VAL A 182 -14.85 7.30 -4.90
N ARG A 183 -13.84 6.42 -5.12
CA ARG A 183 -13.55 5.79 -6.41
C ARG A 183 -13.05 4.36 -6.17
N GLU A 184 -13.55 3.42 -6.96
CA GLU A 184 -13.06 2.03 -7.01
C GLU A 184 -13.07 1.60 -8.48
N GLU A 185 -11.92 1.20 -9.01
CA GLU A 185 -11.75 0.75 -10.39
C GLU A 185 -11.12 -0.62 -10.44
N ASN A 186 -11.65 -1.47 -11.31
CA ASN A 186 -11.06 -2.77 -11.60
C ASN A 186 -9.88 -2.59 -12.58
N VAL A 187 -8.68 -2.92 -12.15
CA VAL A 187 -7.47 -2.86 -12.98
C VAL A 187 -7.23 -4.19 -13.68
N TYR A 188 -7.48 -5.31 -12.99
CA TYR A 188 -7.23 -6.63 -13.57
C TYR A 188 -8.08 -7.72 -12.92
N LEU A 189 -8.88 -8.42 -13.73
CA LEU A 189 -9.65 -9.64 -13.40
C LEU A 189 -10.42 -9.58 -12.06
N ASP A 190 -10.83 -8.41 -11.65
CA ASP A 190 -11.48 -8.16 -10.34
C ASP A 190 -10.65 -8.60 -9.11
N ILE A 191 -9.33 -8.81 -9.30
CA ILE A 191 -8.38 -9.19 -8.24
C ILE A 191 -7.36 -8.11 -7.92
N VAL A 192 -7.20 -7.11 -8.82
CA VAL A 192 -6.39 -5.91 -8.60
C VAL A 192 -7.26 -4.69 -8.84
N LYS A 193 -7.33 -3.83 -7.85
CA LYS A 193 -8.16 -2.62 -7.92
C LYS A 193 -7.35 -1.39 -7.52
N ALA A 194 -7.65 -0.29 -8.22
CA ALA A 194 -7.27 1.05 -7.83
C ALA A 194 -8.45 1.74 -7.12
N GLY A 195 -8.18 2.53 -6.12
CA GLY A 195 -9.23 3.24 -5.41
C GLY A 195 -8.75 4.50 -4.72
N GLU A 196 -9.71 5.36 -4.44
CA GLU A 196 -9.52 6.58 -3.68
C GLU A 196 -10.55 6.64 -2.56
N ALA A 197 -10.10 7.03 -1.37
CA ALA A 197 -10.96 7.19 -0.22
C ALA A 197 -10.62 8.50 0.52
N VAL A 198 -11.61 9.05 1.19
CA VAL A 198 -11.50 10.25 2.04
C VAL A 198 -11.96 9.91 3.45
N ARG A 199 -11.64 10.77 4.42
CA ARG A 199 -12.17 10.57 5.77
C ARG A 199 -13.70 10.62 5.72
N GLY A 200 -14.35 9.61 6.31
CA GLY A 200 -15.79 9.63 6.52
C GLY A 200 -16.16 10.79 7.46
N VAL A 201 -17.30 11.41 7.20
CA VAL A 201 -17.92 12.37 8.14
C VAL A 201 -18.42 11.53 9.30
N GLY A 202 -17.89 11.76 10.50
CA GLY A 202 -18.34 11.14 11.73
C GLY A 202 -19.71 11.65 12.16
#